data_9c04346cb87b2c18dfb3883cf51058e0
#
_entry.id   9c04346cb87b2c18dfb3883cf51058e0
#
_cell.length_a   1.000
_cell.length_b   1.000
_cell.length_c   1.000
_cell.angle_alpha   90.00
_cell.angle_beta   90.00
_cell.angle_gamma   90.00
#
_symmetry.space_group_name_H-M   'P 1'
#
loop_
_entity.id
_entity.type
_entity.pdbx_description
1 polymer ?
#
loop_
_entity_poly.entity_id
_entity_poly.type
_entity_poly.pdbx_seq_one_letter_code
_entity_poly.pdbx_strand_id
1 'polypeptide(L)'
;MKVNKIRMRETLVSYAFLAPILIFFTVFVLAPMIMGFVTSFFNYSMTSFKFVGLENYSRMFADKVFVKSLINTVIIVIGSVPIVVLFSLFVASQTYHQNAIARSFYRFVFFLPVVTGSVAVTVVWKWIYDPLSGILNFVLKSGHVINQNISWLGDKHWALMAIIII
;
A
#
# COMPACT_ATOMS: atom_id res chain seq x y z
N MET A 1 28.30 29.01 29.12
CA MET A 1 27.75 29.76 27.93
C MET A 1 28.21 29.24 26.56
N LYS A 2 29.45 28.73 26.39
CA LYS A 2 29.95 28.19 25.09
C LYS A 2 29.21 26.91 24.58
N VAL A 3 28.87 25.99 25.47
CA VAL A 3 28.21 24.71 25.11
C VAL A 3 26.82 24.93 24.49
N ASN A 4 26.07 25.93 24.93
CA ASN A 4 24.74 26.26 24.35
C ASN A 4 24.85 26.82 22.93
N LYS A 5 25.89 27.58 22.60
CA LYS A 5 26.09 28.13 21.23
C LYS A 5 26.50 27.05 20.24
N ILE A 6 27.31 26.07 20.66
CA ILE A 6 27.71 24.94 19.79
C ILE A 6 26.50 24.06 19.48
N ARG A 7 25.73 23.67 20.50
CA ARG A 7 24.49 22.89 20.28
C ARG A 7 23.50 23.63 19.40
N MET A 8 23.31 24.93 19.61
CA MET A 8 22.38 25.73 18.78
C MET A 8 22.83 25.81 17.32
N ARG A 9 24.14 25.92 17.06
CA ARG A 9 24.69 25.89 15.70
C ARG A 9 24.51 24.52 15.04
N GLU A 10 24.76 23.43 15.73
CA GLU A 10 24.56 22.07 15.25
C GLU A 10 23.07 21.82 14.91
N THR A 11 22.17 22.28 15.77
CA THR A 11 20.73 22.20 15.57
C THR A 11 20.29 23.01 14.32
N LEU A 12 20.78 24.23 14.18
CA LEU A 12 20.48 25.08 13.01
C LEU A 12 20.99 24.46 11.71
N VAL A 13 22.19 23.90 11.71
CA VAL A 13 22.75 23.21 10.55
C VAL A 13 21.91 21.98 10.21
N SER A 14 21.50 21.20 11.21
CA SER A 14 20.63 20.04 10.99
C SER A 14 19.27 20.42 10.39
N TYR A 15 18.63 21.49 10.87
CA TYR A 15 17.41 22.02 10.27
C TYR A 15 17.61 22.58 8.86
N ALA A 16 18.76 23.20 8.58
CA ALA A 16 19.08 23.69 7.23
C ALA A 16 19.18 22.53 6.22
N PHE A 17 19.75 21.38 6.62
CA PHE A 17 19.79 20.19 5.78
C PHE A 17 18.40 19.53 5.61
N LEU A 18 17.52 19.64 6.59
CA LEU A 18 16.15 19.14 6.51
C LEU A 18 15.21 20.12 5.77
N ALA A 19 15.56 21.41 5.72
CA ALA A 19 14.69 22.44 5.17
C ALA A 19 14.20 22.14 3.74
N PRO A 20 15.02 21.71 2.77
CA PRO A 20 14.54 21.42 1.42
C PRO A 20 13.42 20.38 1.41
N ILE A 21 13.61 19.24 2.09
CA ILE A 21 12.61 18.18 2.13
C ILE A 21 11.34 18.62 2.90
N LEU A 22 11.49 19.36 3.98
CA LEU A 22 10.36 19.89 4.75
C LEU A 22 9.55 20.92 3.95
N ILE A 23 10.20 21.77 3.15
CA ILE A 23 9.51 22.71 2.26
C ILE A 23 8.71 21.96 1.21
N PHE A 24 9.32 21.00 0.51
CA PHE A 24 8.61 20.18 -0.48
C PHE A 24 7.46 19.41 0.15
N PHE A 25 7.67 18.79 1.30
CA PHE A 25 6.63 18.07 2.01
C PHE A 25 5.48 19.00 2.42
N THR A 26 5.79 20.19 2.92
CA THR A 26 4.78 21.15 3.34
C THR A 26 3.96 21.65 2.14
N VAL A 27 4.62 22.00 1.03
CA VAL A 27 3.95 22.57 -0.15
C VAL A 27 3.16 21.51 -0.93
N PHE A 28 3.69 20.29 -1.08
CA PHE A 28 3.10 19.28 -1.97
C PHE A 28 2.29 18.21 -1.23
N VAL A 29 2.43 18.08 0.07
CA VAL A 29 1.68 17.11 0.88
C VAL A 29 0.79 17.79 1.89
N LEU A 30 1.36 18.59 2.81
CA LEU A 30 0.58 19.18 3.90
C LEU A 30 -0.42 20.24 3.41
N ALA A 31 -0.01 21.13 2.52
CA ALA A 31 -0.89 22.18 2.03
C ALA A 31 -2.10 21.62 1.25
N PRO A 32 -1.94 20.69 0.26
CA PRO A 32 -3.08 20.04 -0.39
C PRO A 32 -3.95 19.22 0.58
N MET A 33 -3.34 18.56 1.57
CA MET A 33 -4.08 17.80 2.57
C MET A 33 -4.98 18.72 3.43
N ILE A 34 -4.44 19.85 3.90
CA ILE A 34 -5.22 20.85 4.65
C ILE A 34 -6.31 21.47 3.77
N MET A 35 -5.98 21.81 2.53
CA MET A 35 -6.96 22.34 1.58
C MET A 35 -8.09 21.32 1.32
N GLY A 36 -7.74 20.03 1.11
CA GLY A 36 -8.74 18.97 0.95
C GLY A 36 -9.63 18.82 2.18
N PHE A 37 -9.04 18.89 3.38
CA PHE A 37 -9.81 18.86 4.62
C PHE A 37 -10.76 20.07 4.75
N VAL A 38 -10.28 21.28 4.47
CA VAL A 38 -11.11 22.48 4.53
C VAL A 38 -12.22 22.42 3.47
N THR A 39 -11.88 22.06 2.22
CA THR A 39 -12.88 21.99 1.13
C THR A 39 -13.89 20.88 1.32
N SER A 40 -13.62 19.86 2.16
CA SER A 40 -14.58 18.80 2.47
C SER A 40 -15.86 19.31 3.16
N PHE A 41 -15.80 20.48 3.79
CA PHE A 41 -16.97 21.16 4.40
C PHE A 41 -17.75 22.04 3.42
N PHE A 42 -17.28 22.12 2.17
CA PHE A 42 -17.90 22.95 1.15
C PHE A 42 -18.41 22.08 0.00
N ASN A 43 -19.50 22.53 -0.63
CA ASN A 43 -19.88 22.03 -1.95
C ASN A 43 -19.06 22.81 -2.97
N TYR A 44 -17.97 22.20 -3.42
CA TYR A 44 -17.03 22.79 -4.36
C TYR A 44 -17.34 22.32 -5.77
N SER A 45 -17.85 23.23 -6.59
CA SER A 45 -18.08 23.01 -8.02
C SER A 45 -17.50 24.20 -8.80
N MET A 46 -17.32 24.02 -10.11
CA MET A 46 -16.78 25.10 -10.97
C MET A 46 -17.64 26.38 -10.92
N THR A 47 -18.91 26.29 -10.52
CA THR A 47 -19.87 27.38 -10.52
C THR A 47 -20.32 27.82 -9.14
N SER A 48 -20.00 27.05 -8.09
CA SER A 48 -20.47 27.38 -6.73
C SER A 48 -19.45 26.92 -5.66
N PHE A 49 -19.28 27.80 -4.68
CA PHE A 49 -18.52 27.51 -3.48
C PHE A 49 -19.41 27.82 -2.28
N LYS A 50 -20.09 26.81 -1.74
CA LYS A 50 -21.05 26.95 -0.66
C LYS A 50 -20.64 26.08 0.53
N PHE A 51 -20.62 26.68 1.71
CA PHE A 51 -20.42 25.92 2.94
C PHE A 51 -21.63 25.02 3.23
N VAL A 52 -21.41 23.74 3.38
CA VAL A 52 -22.42 22.69 3.61
C VAL A 52 -22.19 21.91 4.90
N GLY A 53 -21.18 22.30 5.69
CA GLY A 53 -20.84 21.62 6.94
C GLY A 53 -20.52 20.14 6.73
N LEU A 54 -21.23 19.26 7.44
CA LEU A 54 -20.99 17.79 7.40
C LEU A 54 -21.85 17.06 6.35
N GLU A 55 -22.55 17.76 5.47
CA GLU A 55 -23.43 17.13 4.48
C GLU A 55 -22.66 16.19 3.54
N ASN A 56 -21.45 16.55 3.12
CA ASN A 56 -20.59 15.69 2.29
C ASN A 56 -20.25 14.37 3.01
N TYR A 57 -19.99 14.42 4.30
CA TYR A 57 -19.71 13.22 5.10
C TYR A 57 -20.95 12.34 5.26
N SER A 58 -22.12 12.96 5.48
CA SER A 58 -23.38 12.23 5.54
C SER A 58 -23.69 11.52 4.23
N ARG A 59 -23.51 12.18 3.08
CA ARG A 59 -23.65 11.57 1.75
C ARG A 59 -22.66 10.45 1.53
N MET A 60 -21.40 10.63 1.93
CA MET A 60 -20.34 9.63 1.81
C MET A 60 -20.69 8.34 2.56
N PHE A 61 -21.16 8.43 3.81
CA PHE A 61 -21.56 7.26 4.58
C PHE A 61 -22.90 6.64 4.13
N ALA A 62 -23.76 7.41 3.46
CA ALA A 62 -24.96 6.89 2.81
C ALA A 62 -24.66 6.17 1.49
N ASP A 63 -23.50 6.41 0.88
CA ASP A 63 -23.10 5.76 -0.36
C ASP A 63 -22.65 4.32 -0.09
N LYS A 64 -23.45 3.37 -0.60
CA LYS A 64 -23.17 1.93 -0.48
C LYS A 64 -21.85 1.52 -1.12
N VAL A 65 -21.43 2.22 -2.19
CA VAL A 65 -20.17 1.91 -2.88
C VAL A 65 -18.99 2.32 -2.00
N PHE A 66 -19.06 3.52 -1.39
CA PHE A 66 -18.04 3.99 -0.46
C PHE A 66 -17.90 3.05 0.74
N VAL A 67 -19.01 2.73 1.41
CA VAL A 67 -19.00 1.85 2.60
C VAL A 67 -18.44 0.48 2.26
N LYS A 68 -18.84 -0.10 1.11
CA LYS A 68 -18.30 -1.38 0.65
C LYS A 68 -16.80 -1.31 0.36
N SER A 69 -16.34 -0.23 -0.27
CA SER A 69 -14.91 -0.02 -0.55
C SER A 69 -14.09 0.10 0.73
N LEU A 70 -14.62 0.80 1.73
CA LEU A 70 -14.00 0.92 3.05
C LEU A 70 -13.88 -0.44 3.74
N ILE A 71 -14.96 -1.24 3.74
CA ILE A 71 -14.96 -2.60 4.30
C ILE A 71 -13.94 -3.48 3.57
N ASN A 72 -13.92 -3.45 2.23
CA ASN A 72 -12.94 -4.20 1.45
C ASN A 72 -11.50 -3.81 1.79
N THR A 73 -11.22 -2.51 1.95
CA THR A 73 -9.91 -2.01 2.37
C THR A 73 -9.52 -2.56 3.75
N VAL A 74 -10.44 -2.54 4.71
CA VAL A 74 -10.19 -3.09 6.05
C VAL A 74 -9.90 -4.58 5.98
N ILE A 75 -10.66 -5.35 5.20
CA ILE A 75 -10.44 -6.79 5.00
C ILE A 75 -9.05 -7.05 4.40
N ILE A 76 -8.67 -6.30 3.37
CA ILE A 76 -7.34 -6.43 2.75
C ILE A 76 -6.24 -6.12 3.77
N VAL A 77 -6.34 -5.03 4.51
CA VAL A 77 -5.33 -4.63 5.51
C VAL A 77 -5.21 -5.69 6.61
N ILE A 78 -6.33 -6.13 7.19
CA ILE A 78 -6.33 -7.16 8.25
C ILE A 78 -5.83 -8.51 7.72
N GLY A 79 -6.12 -8.83 6.47
CA GLY A 79 -5.66 -10.06 5.84
C GLY A 79 -4.18 -10.02 5.48
N SER A 80 -3.73 -8.98 4.77
CA SER A 80 -2.37 -8.92 4.22
C SER A 80 -1.30 -8.53 5.26
N VAL A 81 -1.56 -7.51 6.08
CA VAL A 81 -0.52 -6.97 6.98
C VAL A 81 0.01 -8.01 7.98
N PRO A 82 -0.81 -8.79 8.70
CA PRO A 82 -0.29 -9.83 9.58
C PRO A 82 0.53 -10.89 8.84
N ILE A 83 0.09 -11.30 7.66
CA ILE A 83 0.79 -12.30 6.84
C ILE A 83 2.17 -11.76 6.44
N VAL A 84 2.23 -10.54 5.90
CA VAL A 84 3.49 -9.90 5.49
C VAL A 84 4.44 -9.73 6.67
N VAL A 85 3.94 -9.27 7.83
CA VAL A 85 4.76 -9.07 9.03
C VAL A 85 5.29 -10.40 9.55
N LEU A 86 4.44 -11.41 9.69
CA LEU A 86 4.86 -12.74 10.20
C LEU A 86 5.83 -13.42 9.24
N PHE A 87 5.56 -13.35 7.94
CA PHE A 87 6.47 -13.90 6.92
C PHE A 87 7.83 -13.18 6.91
N SER A 88 7.83 -11.85 7.00
CA SER A 88 9.05 -11.05 7.07
C SER A 88 9.88 -11.37 8.31
N LEU A 89 9.25 -11.51 9.47
CA LEU A 89 9.90 -11.91 10.70
C LEU A 89 10.47 -13.34 10.60
N PHE A 90 9.73 -14.26 10.02
CA PHE A 90 10.20 -15.62 9.77
C PHE A 90 11.44 -15.62 8.88
N VAL A 91 11.39 -14.94 7.74
CA VAL A 91 12.54 -14.83 6.82
C VAL A 91 13.74 -14.15 7.49
N ALA A 92 13.51 -13.08 8.24
CA ALA A 92 14.57 -12.39 8.97
C ALA A 92 15.24 -13.31 10.01
N SER A 93 14.45 -14.07 10.76
CA SER A 93 14.94 -15.05 11.74
C SER A 93 15.77 -16.14 11.09
N GLN A 94 15.31 -16.72 9.99
CA GLN A 94 16.06 -17.76 9.25
C GLN A 94 17.36 -17.21 8.65
N THR A 95 17.31 -15.97 8.15
CA THR A 95 18.48 -15.33 7.53
C THR A 95 19.56 -14.93 8.56
N TYR A 96 19.16 -14.65 9.80
CA TYR A 96 20.08 -14.22 10.86
C TYR A 96 21.17 -15.26 11.15
N HIS A 97 20.82 -16.54 11.17
CA HIS A 97 21.72 -17.65 11.49
C HIS A 97 22.57 -18.15 10.29
N GLN A 98 22.34 -17.58 9.10
CA GLN A 98 23.04 -18.01 7.90
C GLN A 98 24.44 -17.39 7.78
N ASN A 99 25.31 -18.06 7.03
CA ASN A 99 26.61 -17.52 6.66
C ASN A 99 26.47 -16.30 5.71
N ALA A 100 27.55 -15.55 5.52
CA ALA A 100 27.54 -14.30 4.75
C ALA A 100 27.05 -14.49 3.30
N ILE A 101 27.40 -15.58 2.66
CA ILE A 101 27.06 -15.89 1.25
C ILE A 101 25.56 -16.16 1.14
N ALA A 102 25.03 -17.07 1.97
CA ALA A 102 23.59 -17.37 1.99
C ALA A 102 22.76 -16.15 2.34
N ARG A 103 23.20 -15.35 3.32
CA ARG A 103 22.54 -14.08 3.70
C ARG A 103 22.45 -13.09 2.53
N SER A 104 23.53 -12.96 1.76
CA SER A 104 23.56 -12.11 0.57
C SER A 104 22.60 -12.61 -0.51
N PHE A 105 22.54 -13.94 -0.70
CA PHE A 105 21.62 -14.56 -1.64
C PHE A 105 20.16 -14.34 -1.25
N TYR A 106 19.78 -14.54 0.02
CA TYR A 106 18.41 -14.23 0.49
C TYR A 106 18.05 -12.76 0.27
N ARG A 107 18.94 -11.84 0.63
CA ARG A 107 18.71 -10.40 0.38
C ARG A 107 18.51 -10.10 -1.10
N PHE A 108 19.32 -10.68 -1.97
CA PHE A 108 19.18 -10.50 -3.42
C PHE A 108 17.81 -10.98 -3.91
N VAL A 109 17.39 -12.20 -3.54
CA VAL A 109 16.12 -12.79 -3.97
C VAL A 109 14.92 -11.95 -3.51
N PHE A 110 14.91 -11.53 -2.24
CA PHE A 110 13.79 -10.74 -1.72
C PHE A 110 13.81 -9.26 -2.17
N PHE A 111 14.96 -8.74 -2.58
CA PHE A 111 15.06 -7.39 -3.10
C PHE A 111 14.74 -7.31 -4.61
N LEU A 112 14.87 -8.41 -5.34
CA LEU A 112 14.63 -8.47 -6.78
C LEU A 112 13.26 -7.93 -7.21
N PRO A 113 12.13 -8.30 -6.56
CA PRO A 113 10.82 -7.76 -6.91
C PRO A 113 10.71 -6.23 -6.75
N VAL A 114 11.41 -5.66 -5.76
CA VAL A 114 11.41 -4.20 -5.50
C VAL A 114 12.04 -3.44 -6.67
N VAL A 115 13.10 -4.01 -7.27
CA VAL A 115 13.81 -3.40 -8.41
C VAL A 115 13.05 -3.60 -9.71
N THR A 116 12.27 -4.67 -9.84
CA THR A 116 11.58 -5.04 -11.09
C THR A 116 10.46 -4.05 -11.48
N GLY A 117 10.00 -3.22 -10.55
CA GLY A 117 8.91 -2.26 -10.81
C GLY A 117 7.51 -2.89 -10.76
N SER A 118 6.57 -2.14 -10.24
CA SER A 118 5.20 -2.60 -9.96
C SER A 118 4.42 -3.03 -11.21
N VAL A 119 4.69 -2.42 -12.36
CA VAL A 119 3.99 -2.75 -13.62
C VAL A 119 4.30 -4.18 -14.08
N ALA A 120 5.58 -4.55 -14.09
CA ALA A 120 6.00 -5.90 -14.48
C ALA A 120 5.43 -6.95 -13.53
N VAL A 121 5.49 -6.70 -12.23
CA VAL A 121 4.89 -7.58 -11.20
C VAL A 121 3.39 -7.75 -11.44
N THR A 122 2.67 -6.66 -11.71
CA THR A 122 1.22 -6.70 -12.00
C THR A 122 0.90 -7.56 -13.23
N VAL A 123 1.69 -7.46 -14.30
CA VAL A 123 1.48 -8.28 -15.52
C VAL A 123 1.69 -9.76 -15.22
N VAL A 124 2.73 -10.11 -14.46
CA VAL A 124 2.98 -11.51 -14.06
C VAL A 124 1.82 -12.07 -13.24
N TRP A 125 1.33 -11.32 -12.25
CA TRP A 125 0.18 -11.76 -11.45
C TRP A 125 -1.10 -11.88 -12.28
N LYS A 126 -1.35 -10.98 -13.25
CA LYS A 126 -2.49 -11.13 -14.19
C LYS A 126 -2.40 -12.42 -14.98
N TRP A 127 -1.22 -12.84 -15.40
CA TRP A 127 -1.04 -14.13 -16.09
C TRP A 127 -1.24 -15.33 -15.15
N ILE A 128 -0.73 -15.26 -13.92
CA ILE A 128 -0.93 -16.32 -12.93
C ILE A 128 -2.42 -16.54 -12.64
N TYR A 129 -3.19 -15.46 -12.55
CA TYR A 129 -4.61 -15.47 -12.24
C TYR A 129 -5.52 -15.52 -13.49
N ASP A 130 -4.97 -15.67 -14.70
CA ASP A 130 -5.78 -15.75 -15.91
C ASP A 130 -6.78 -16.91 -15.83
N PRO A 131 -8.09 -16.66 -16.09
CA PRO A 131 -9.12 -17.70 -15.95
C PRO A 131 -8.94 -18.87 -16.92
N LEU A 132 -8.40 -18.65 -18.13
CA LEU A 132 -8.30 -19.64 -19.19
C LEU A 132 -6.95 -20.35 -19.22
N SER A 133 -5.87 -19.59 -19.14
CA SER A 133 -4.48 -20.07 -19.32
C SER A 133 -3.60 -19.90 -18.08
N GLY A 134 -4.16 -19.42 -16.95
CA GLY A 134 -3.39 -19.13 -15.75
C GLY A 134 -2.82 -20.37 -15.07
N ILE A 135 -1.55 -20.22 -14.64
CA ILE A 135 -0.80 -21.30 -13.96
C ILE A 135 -1.56 -21.77 -12.71
N LEU A 136 -2.19 -20.87 -11.96
CA LEU A 136 -2.88 -21.23 -10.72
C LEU A 136 -4.06 -22.19 -10.99
N ASN A 137 -4.90 -21.88 -11.97
CA ASN A 137 -5.98 -22.79 -12.37
C ASN A 137 -5.45 -24.12 -12.89
N PHE A 138 -4.37 -24.10 -13.67
CA PHE A 138 -3.74 -25.32 -14.17
C PHE A 138 -3.25 -26.22 -13.02
N VAL A 139 -2.52 -25.69 -12.07
CA VAL A 139 -1.98 -26.45 -10.92
C VAL A 139 -3.11 -27.01 -10.04
N LEU A 140 -4.12 -26.18 -9.74
CA LEU A 140 -5.23 -26.61 -8.88
C LEU A 140 -6.13 -27.66 -9.55
N LYS A 141 -6.30 -27.59 -10.88
CA LYS A 141 -7.02 -28.65 -11.64
C LYS A 141 -6.22 -29.92 -11.75
N SER A 142 -4.92 -29.84 -12.00
CA SER A 142 -4.05 -31.01 -12.07
C SER A 142 -3.96 -31.73 -10.70
N GLY A 143 -4.03 -30.96 -9.60
CA GLY A 143 -4.09 -31.47 -8.25
C GLY A 143 -5.50 -31.94 -7.80
N HIS A 144 -6.52 -31.90 -8.69
CA HIS A 144 -7.91 -32.24 -8.38
C HIS A 144 -8.53 -31.41 -7.23
N VAL A 145 -7.98 -30.22 -6.96
CA VAL A 145 -8.49 -29.30 -5.92
C VAL A 145 -9.73 -28.56 -6.41
N ILE A 146 -9.75 -28.22 -7.72
CA ILE A 146 -10.88 -27.55 -8.37
C ILE A 146 -11.27 -28.33 -9.63
N ASN A 147 -12.58 -28.33 -9.95
CA ASN A 147 -13.11 -28.98 -11.15
C ASN A 147 -13.30 -28.01 -12.33
N GLN A 148 -13.43 -26.73 -12.04
CA GLN A 148 -13.67 -25.68 -13.03
C GLN A 148 -12.67 -24.53 -12.85
N ASN A 149 -12.44 -23.79 -13.95
CA ASN A 149 -11.60 -22.60 -13.87
C ASN A 149 -12.28 -21.51 -13.04
N ILE A 150 -11.51 -20.92 -12.14
CA ILE A 150 -11.96 -19.81 -11.29
C ILE A 150 -11.47 -18.50 -11.91
N SER A 151 -12.35 -17.49 -12.00
CA SER A 151 -11.99 -16.13 -12.34
C SER A 151 -11.54 -15.38 -11.09
N TRP A 152 -10.28 -15.55 -10.69
CA TRP A 152 -9.73 -15.08 -9.43
C TRP A 152 -9.92 -13.59 -9.18
N LEU A 153 -9.75 -12.76 -10.19
CA LEU A 153 -9.88 -11.31 -10.10
C LEU A 153 -11.25 -10.79 -10.52
N GLY A 154 -12.04 -11.62 -11.26
CA GLY A 154 -13.36 -11.24 -11.77
C GLY A 154 -14.53 -11.68 -10.89
N ASP A 155 -14.34 -12.67 -10.03
CA ASP A 155 -15.37 -13.14 -9.11
C ASP A 155 -15.30 -12.40 -7.76
N LYS A 156 -16.46 -11.89 -7.33
CA LYS A 156 -16.58 -11.13 -6.07
C LYS A 156 -16.17 -11.88 -4.81
N HIS A 157 -16.23 -13.21 -4.83
CA HIS A 157 -15.87 -14.05 -3.69
C HIS A 157 -14.36 -14.30 -3.60
N TRP A 158 -13.70 -14.38 -4.76
CA TRP A 158 -12.29 -14.73 -4.84
C TRP A 158 -11.36 -13.51 -4.97
N ALA A 159 -11.89 -12.38 -5.49
CA ALA A 159 -11.07 -11.20 -5.81
C ALA A 159 -10.33 -10.63 -4.59
N LEU A 160 -10.99 -10.54 -3.43
CA LEU A 160 -10.33 -10.06 -2.20
C LEU A 160 -9.25 -11.01 -1.72
N MET A 161 -9.50 -12.31 -1.73
CA MET A 161 -8.51 -13.33 -1.36
C MET A 161 -7.30 -13.31 -2.31
N ALA A 162 -7.56 -13.22 -3.61
CA ALA A 162 -6.52 -13.13 -4.62
C ALA A 162 -5.62 -11.90 -4.43
N ILE A 163 -6.20 -10.75 -4.08
CA ILE A 163 -5.45 -9.50 -3.80
C ILE A 163 -4.63 -9.61 -2.51
N ILE A 164 -5.14 -10.30 -1.47
CA ILE A 164 -4.42 -10.48 -0.21
C ILE A 164 -3.17 -11.37 -0.38
N ILE A 165 -3.21 -12.30 -1.34
CA ILE A 165 -2.11 -13.25 -1.60
C ILE A 165 -0.99 -12.62 -2.46
N ILE A 166 -1.30 -11.56 -3.23
CA ILE A 166 -0.32 -10.82 -4.05
C ILE A 166 0.64 -10.03 -3.15
#